data_7aa594481e073814a2b42d928ff3a82c
#
_entry.id   7aa594481e073814a2b42d928ff3a82c
#
_cell.length_a   1.000
_cell.length_b   1.000
_cell.length_c   1.000
_cell.angle_alpha   90.00
_cell.angle_beta   90.00
_cell.angle_gamma   90.00
#
_symmetry.space_group_name_H-M   'P 1'
#
loop_
_entity.id
_entity.type
_entity.pdbx_description
1 polymer ?
#
loop_
_entity_poly.entity_id
_entity_poly.type
_entity_poly.pdbx_seq_one_letter_code
_entity_poly.pdbx_strand_id
1 'polypeptide(L)'
;MNFLIDNPLSPRVAIGLRAAGHDAVHVLDYGMHAATDEAIFGRAALESRVVVSADTDFGTLLALREVASPSVILFRTASLRRADDQVALILAALPSTEAALRRGAIVVLERHRLRLRDLPITRQREENG
;
A
#
# COMPACT_ATOMS: atom_id res chain seq x y z
N MET A 1 -2.73 6.89 -10.35
CA MET A 1 -1.94 6.93 -9.10
C MET A 1 -0.60 6.25 -9.31
N ASN A 2 0.31 6.45 -8.39
CA ASN A 2 1.64 5.84 -8.45
C ASN A 2 1.75 4.79 -7.34
N PHE A 3 2.26 3.61 -7.67
CA PHE A 3 2.35 2.48 -6.74
C PHE A 3 3.75 1.89 -6.72
N LEU A 4 4.15 1.39 -5.55
CA LEU A 4 5.35 0.57 -5.37
C LEU A 4 4.90 -0.76 -4.77
N ILE A 5 5.11 -1.85 -5.51
CA ILE A 5 4.62 -3.18 -5.14
C ILE A 5 5.72 -3.92 -4.39
N ASP A 6 5.41 -4.31 -3.15
CA ASP A 6 6.34 -5.02 -2.28
C ASP A 6 6.49 -6.49 -2.64
N ASN A 7 7.59 -7.08 -2.21
CA ASN A 7 8.04 -8.39 -2.66
C ASN A 7 7.15 -9.59 -2.33
N PRO A 8 6.35 -9.64 -1.27
CA PRO A 8 5.43 -10.79 -1.15
C PRO A 8 4.45 -10.90 -2.31
N LEU A 9 4.21 -9.78 -3.02
CA LEU A 9 3.31 -9.77 -4.16
C LEU A 9 4.06 -10.00 -5.45
N SER A 10 3.36 -10.60 -6.42
CA SER A 10 3.92 -10.86 -7.75
C SER A 10 4.18 -9.55 -8.52
N PRO A 11 5.25 -9.50 -9.35
CA PRO A 11 5.41 -8.39 -10.29
C PRO A 11 4.23 -8.21 -11.25
N ARG A 12 3.40 -9.22 -11.42
CA ARG A 12 2.19 -9.13 -12.23
C ARG A 12 1.18 -8.11 -11.71
N VAL A 13 1.23 -7.81 -10.40
CA VAL A 13 0.37 -6.76 -9.83
C VAL A 13 0.75 -5.41 -10.44
N ALA A 14 2.05 -5.11 -10.53
CA ALA A 14 2.51 -3.88 -11.17
C ALA A 14 2.11 -3.84 -12.64
N ILE A 15 2.25 -4.96 -13.35
CA ILE A 15 1.87 -5.04 -14.76
C ILE A 15 0.38 -4.76 -14.94
N GLY A 16 -0.47 -5.34 -14.09
CA GLY A 16 -1.92 -5.13 -14.16
C GLY A 16 -2.33 -3.71 -13.87
N LEU A 17 -1.69 -3.06 -12.90
CA LEU A 17 -1.97 -1.66 -12.59
C LEU A 17 -1.51 -0.73 -13.72
N ARG A 18 -0.37 -1.02 -14.34
CA ARG A 18 0.07 -0.26 -15.52
C ARG A 18 -0.90 -0.41 -16.67
N ALA A 19 -1.40 -1.62 -16.90
CA ALA A 19 -2.40 -1.85 -17.95
C ALA A 19 -3.67 -1.06 -17.72
N ALA A 20 -4.00 -0.74 -16.48
CA ALA A 20 -5.15 0.07 -16.10
C ALA A 20 -4.87 1.58 -16.13
N GLY A 21 -3.68 2.01 -16.53
CA GLY A 21 -3.33 3.42 -16.68
C GLY A 21 -2.61 4.03 -15.48
N HIS A 22 -2.19 3.23 -14.51
CA HIS A 22 -1.46 3.72 -13.34
C HIS A 22 0.05 3.55 -13.52
N ASP A 23 0.82 4.34 -12.79
CA ASP A 23 2.27 4.20 -12.72
C ASP A 23 2.57 3.22 -11.58
N ALA A 24 3.04 2.04 -11.90
CA ALA A 24 3.33 1.02 -10.91
C ALA A 24 4.66 0.35 -11.21
N VAL A 25 5.48 0.18 -10.16
CA VAL A 25 6.74 -0.54 -10.22
C VAL A 25 6.78 -1.56 -9.10
N HIS A 26 7.49 -2.64 -9.32
CA HIS A 26 7.76 -3.64 -8.30
C HIS A 26 9.14 -3.36 -7.69
N VAL A 27 9.34 -3.72 -6.42
CA VAL A 27 10.65 -3.53 -5.76
C VAL A 27 11.77 -4.25 -6.51
N LEU A 28 11.46 -5.35 -7.22
CA LEU A 28 12.43 -6.03 -8.07
C LEU A 28 12.96 -5.16 -9.21
N ASP A 29 12.15 -4.26 -9.73
CA ASP A 29 12.54 -3.33 -10.79
C ASP A 29 13.64 -2.38 -10.32
N TYR A 30 13.72 -2.17 -9.01
CA TYR A 30 14.73 -1.30 -8.39
C TYR A 30 15.88 -2.10 -7.78
N GLY A 31 15.90 -3.42 -7.93
CA GLY A 31 16.88 -4.25 -7.25
C GLY A 31 16.71 -4.27 -5.72
N MET A 32 15.52 -3.97 -5.22
CA MET A 32 15.24 -3.81 -3.79
C MET A 32 14.55 -5.03 -3.17
N HIS A 33 14.68 -6.19 -3.77
CA HIS A 33 14.02 -7.42 -3.28
C HIS A 33 14.45 -7.82 -1.86
N ALA A 34 15.64 -7.42 -1.44
CA ALA A 34 16.15 -7.68 -0.09
C ALA A 34 16.22 -6.42 0.77
N ALA A 35 15.59 -5.33 0.34
CA ALA A 35 15.61 -4.08 1.08
C ALA A 35 14.77 -4.17 2.35
N THR A 36 15.14 -3.37 3.35
CA THR A 36 14.35 -3.25 4.57
C THR A 36 13.05 -2.51 4.29
N ASP A 37 12.07 -2.69 5.17
CA ASP A 37 10.80 -1.95 5.08
C ASP A 37 11.04 -0.44 5.10
N GLU A 38 12.00 0.02 5.90
CA GLU A 38 12.36 1.43 5.96
C GLU A 38 12.88 1.95 4.63
N ALA A 39 13.72 1.18 3.95
CA ALA A 39 14.25 1.56 2.65
C ALA A 39 13.14 1.62 1.61
N ILE A 40 12.21 0.66 1.63
CA ILE A 40 11.05 0.64 0.73
C ILE A 40 10.16 1.85 0.98
N PHE A 41 9.88 2.16 2.24
CA PHE A 41 9.09 3.33 2.62
C PHE A 41 9.76 4.63 2.16
N GLY A 42 11.07 4.76 2.38
CA GLY A 42 11.82 5.93 1.96
C GLY A 42 11.75 6.14 0.45
N ARG A 43 11.87 5.06 -0.32
CA ARG A 43 11.79 5.13 -1.77
C ARG A 43 10.37 5.53 -2.23
N ALA A 44 9.36 4.94 -1.62
CA ALA A 44 7.97 5.27 -1.95
C ALA A 44 7.65 6.73 -1.62
N ALA A 45 8.08 7.22 -0.46
CA ALA A 45 7.87 8.61 -0.09
C ALA A 45 8.57 9.56 -1.05
N LEU A 46 9.81 9.26 -1.41
CA LEU A 46 10.60 10.08 -2.33
C LEU A 46 9.92 10.19 -3.70
N GLU A 47 9.30 9.12 -4.17
CA GLU A 47 8.65 9.07 -5.48
C GLU A 47 7.15 9.32 -5.43
N SER A 48 6.61 9.66 -4.27
CA SER A 48 5.17 9.86 -4.06
C SER A 48 4.35 8.65 -4.51
N ARG A 49 4.79 7.46 -4.12
CA ARG A 49 4.12 6.20 -4.45
C ARG A 49 3.40 5.64 -3.23
N VAL A 50 2.27 4.98 -3.50
CA VAL A 50 1.56 4.18 -2.49
C VAL A 50 2.22 2.81 -2.45
N VAL A 51 2.60 2.35 -1.26
CA VAL A 51 3.14 0.99 -1.09
C VAL A 51 1.98 0.00 -1.09
N VAL A 52 2.12 -1.07 -1.86
CA VAL A 52 1.16 -2.17 -1.89
C VAL A 52 1.86 -3.42 -1.38
N SER A 53 1.35 -4.01 -0.30
CA SER A 53 1.99 -5.16 0.33
C SER A 53 0.97 -6.11 0.94
N ALA A 54 1.42 -7.32 1.24
CA ALA A 54 0.71 -8.28 2.07
C ALA A 54 1.37 -8.45 3.44
N ASP A 55 2.40 -7.65 3.72
CA ASP A 55 3.12 -7.70 4.99
C ASP A 55 2.50 -6.72 5.98
N THR A 56 1.85 -7.24 7.03
CA THR A 56 1.17 -6.42 8.03
C THR A 56 2.12 -5.60 8.89
N ASP A 57 3.41 -5.88 8.86
CA ASP A 57 4.41 -5.11 9.62
C ASP A 57 4.52 -3.66 9.11
N PHE A 58 4.16 -3.39 7.87
CA PHE A 58 4.13 -2.01 7.36
C PHE A 58 3.19 -1.12 8.17
N GLY A 59 2.03 -1.64 8.54
CA GLY A 59 1.10 -0.87 9.37
C GLY A 59 1.69 -0.54 10.73
N THR A 60 2.37 -1.51 11.34
CA THR A 60 3.06 -1.32 12.62
C THR A 60 4.17 -0.29 12.50
N LEU A 61 4.95 -0.35 11.44
CA LEU A 61 6.04 0.58 11.22
C LEU A 61 5.54 2.03 11.07
N LEU A 62 4.45 2.22 10.34
CA LEU A 62 3.84 3.54 10.19
C LEU A 62 3.31 4.09 11.50
N ALA A 63 2.68 3.23 12.32
CA ALA A 63 2.18 3.63 13.62
C ALA A 63 3.30 4.07 14.55
N LEU A 64 4.41 3.33 14.55
CA LEU A 64 5.57 3.66 15.37
C LEU A 64 6.24 4.97 14.94
N ARG A 65 6.21 5.29 13.65
CA ARG A 65 6.84 6.48 13.13
C ARG A 65 5.96 7.72 13.20
N GLU A 66 4.67 7.53 13.35
CA GLU A 66 3.70 8.64 13.35
C GLU A 66 3.83 9.54 12.13
N VAL A 67 4.03 8.94 10.95
CA VAL A 67 4.20 9.67 9.70
C VAL A 67 2.98 9.54 8.80
N ALA A 68 2.79 10.55 7.96
CA ALA A 68 1.65 10.61 7.04
C ALA A 68 1.98 10.02 5.66
N SER A 69 3.22 9.69 5.38
CA SER A 69 3.67 9.22 4.08
C SER A 69 4.73 8.14 4.23
N PRO A 70 4.78 7.16 3.35
CA PRO A 70 3.84 6.93 2.24
C PRO A 70 2.51 6.35 2.70
N SER A 71 1.49 6.46 1.86
CA SER A 71 0.27 5.68 2.04
C SER A 71 0.53 4.22 1.72
N VAL A 72 -0.29 3.34 2.28
CA VAL A 72 -0.11 1.90 2.14
C VAL A 72 -1.44 1.21 1.86
N ILE A 73 -1.43 0.28 0.91
CA ILE A 73 -2.52 -0.67 0.69
C ILE A 73 -2.03 -2.04 1.15
N LEU A 74 -2.71 -2.64 2.10
CA LEU A 74 -2.36 -3.95 2.63
C LEU A 74 -3.43 -4.98 2.28
N PHE A 75 -2.99 -6.11 1.74
CA PHE A 75 -3.83 -7.29 1.60
C PHE A 75 -3.72 -8.15 2.86
N ARG A 76 -4.84 -8.43 3.48
CA ARG A 76 -4.85 -9.12 4.77
C ARG A 76 -5.22 -10.59 4.69
N THR A 77 -5.77 -11.05 3.59
CA THR A 77 -6.25 -12.41 3.50
C THR A 77 -5.36 -13.29 2.64
N ALA A 78 -5.03 -14.47 3.15
CA ALA A 78 -4.25 -15.46 2.42
C ALA A 78 -5.01 -16.05 1.23
N SER A 79 -6.32 -15.86 1.14
CA SER A 79 -7.11 -16.38 0.02
C SER A 79 -6.95 -15.54 -1.25
N LEU A 80 -6.44 -14.30 -1.14
CA LEU A 80 -6.19 -13.44 -2.29
C LEU A 80 -4.76 -13.61 -2.78
N ARG A 81 -4.50 -14.72 -3.48
CA ARG A 81 -3.14 -15.06 -3.91
C ARG A 81 -2.87 -14.73 -5.38
N ARG A 82 -3.92 -14.62 -6.19
CA ARG A 82 -3.76 -14.37 -7.62
C ARG A 82 -3.57 -12.88 -7.88
N ALA A 83 -2.57 -12.57 -8.70
CA ALA A 83 -2.29 -11.17 -9.06
C ALA A 83 -3.50 -10.49 -9.69
N ASP A 84 -4.23 -11.19 -10.56
CA ASP A 84 -5.41 -10.64 -11.21
C ASP A 84 -6.49 -10.24 -10.20
N ASP A 85 -6.71 -11.05 -9.17
CA ASP A 85 -7.68 -10.75 -8.12
C ASP A 85 -7.23 -9.57 -7.28
N GLN A 86 -5.94 -9.50 -7.00
CA GLN A 86 -5.37 -8.39 -6.24
C GLN A 86 -5.50 -7.07 -7.01
N VAL A 87 -5.18 -7.08 -8.28
CA VAL A 87 -5.33 -5.89 -9.15
C VAL A 87 -6.79 -5.47 -9.20
N ALA A 88 -7.71 -6.41 -9.43
CA ALA A 88 -9.14 -6.12 -9.50
C ALA A 88 -9.63 -5.48 -8.20
N LEU A 89 -9.17 -5.98 -7.06
CA LEU A 89 -9.58 -5.47 -5.76
C LEU A 89 -9.06 -4.04 -5.54
N ILE A 90 -7.82 -3.77 -5.90
CA ILE A 90 -7.26 -2.41 -5.83
C ILE A 90 -8.08 -1.47 -6.71
N LEU A 91 -8.31 -1.83 -7.96
CA LEU A 91 -9.02 -0.97 -8.90
C LEU A 91 -10.46 -0.69 -8.43
N ALA A 92 -11.11 -1.69 -7.85
CA ALA A 92 -12.46 -1.52 -7.31
C ALA A 92 -12.48 -0.59 -6.10
N ALA A 93 -11.41 -0.57 -5.31
CA ALA A 93 -11.32 0.24 -4.10
C ALA A 93 -10.92 1.70 -4.37
N LEU A 94 -10.23 1.99 -5.47
CA LEU A 94 -9.69 3.32 -5.73
C LEU A 94 -10.72 4.44 -5.74
N PRO A 95 -11.91 4.28 -6.34
CA PRO A 95 -12.88 5.40 -6.32
C PRO A 95 -13.22 5.90 -4.94
N SER A 96 -13.22 5.02 -3.93
CA SER A 96 -13.55 5.40 -2.55
C SER A 96 -12.33 5.72 -1.69
N THR A 97 -11.11 5.41 -2.15
CA THR A 97 -9.91 5.54 -1.30
C THR A 97 -8.86 6.50 -1.89
N GLU A 98 -8.96 6.86 -3.16
CA GLU A 98 -7.92 7.63 -3.83
C GLU A 98 -7.62 8.95 -3.13
N ALA A 99 -8.64 9.71 -2.74
CA ALA A 99 -8.45 10.98 -2.07
C ALA A 99 -7.71 10.82 -0.74
N ALA A 100 -8.07 9.79 0.04
CA ALA A 100 -7.40 9.50 1.30
C ALA A 100 -5.96 9.05 1.07
N LEU A 101 -5.72 8.20 0.06
CA LEU A 101 -4.37 7.75 -0.26
C LEU A 101 -3.47 8.92 -0.69
N ARG A 102 -4.02 9.93 -1.36
CA ARG A 102 -3.25 11.11 -1.73
C ARG A 102 -2.89 11.98 -0.51
N ARG A 103 -3.77 12.02 0.49
CA ARG A 103 -3.51 12.76 1.73
C ARG A 103 -2.57 12.02 2.67
N GLY A 104 -2.62 10.71 2.67
CA GLY A 104 -1.91 9.82 3.57
C GLY A 104 -2.89 8.94 4.31
N ALA A 105 -2.89 7.63 4.00
CA ALA A 105 -3.80 6.67 4.61
C ALA A 105 -3.25 5.26 4.51
N ILE A 106 -3.75 4.40 5.39
CA ILE A 106 -3.60 2.95 5.26
C ILE A 106 -4.95 2.39 4.85
N VAL A 107 -4.97 1.63 3.76
CA VAL A 107 -6.14 0.91 3.28
C VAL A 107 -5.86 -0.58 3.43
N VAL A 108 -6.70 -1.27 4.18
CA VAL A 108 -6.60 -2.73 4.34
C VAL A 108 -7.69 -3.37 3.50
N LEU A 109 -7.28 -4.22 2.56
CA LEU A 109 -8.19 -4.91 1.65
C LEU A 109 -8.31 -6.38 2.01
N GLU A 110 -9.54 -6.81 2.16
CA GLU A 110 -9.93 -8.20 2.25
C GLU A 110 -10.95 -8.48 1.14
N ARG A 111 -11.28 -9.73 0.88
CA ARG A 111 -12.16 -10.09 -0.23
C ARG A 111 -13.50 -9.33 -0.22
N HIS A 112 -14.10 -9.17 0.95
CA HIS A 112 -15.42 -8.54 1.10
C HIS A 112 -15.41 -7.37 2.07
N ARG A 113 -14.23 -6.83 2.39
CA ARG A 113 -14.11 -5.82 3.41
C ARG A 113 -12.97 -4.85 3.08
N LEU A 114 -13.23 -3.57 3.30
CA LEU A 114 -12.24 -2.52 3.16
C LEU A 114 -12.20 -1.72 4.45
N ARG A 115 -11.00 -1.47 4.98
CA ARG A 115 -10.79 -0.57 6.11
C ARG A 115 -9.86 0.53 5.66
N LEU A 116 -10.17 1.76 6.08
CA LEU A 116 -9.35 2.91 5.78
C LEU A 116 -9.03 3.65 7.07
N ARG A 117 -7.78 4.03 7.22
CA ARG A 117 -7.33 4.79 8.37
C ARG A 117 -6.41 5.91 7.90
N ASP A 118 -6.73 7.15 8.31
CA ASP A 118 -5.89 8.29 7.95
C ASP A 118 -4.56 8.25 8.70
N LEU A 119 -3.52 8.75 8.06
CA LEU A 119 -2.20 8.92 8.64
C LEU A 119 -2.01 10.39 9.02
N PRO A 120 -1.19 10.69 10.02
CA PRO A 120 -0.46 9.75 10.87
C PRO A 120 -1.35 9.09 11.93
N ILE A 121 -0.98 7.89 12.34
CA ILE A 121 -1.66 7.19 13.43
C ILE A 121 -0.98 7.65 14.72
N THR A 122 -1.70 8.44 15.53
CA THR A 122 -1.15 9.00 16.75
C THR A 122 -2.03 8.66 17.96
N ARG A 123 -1.42 8.64 19.14
CA ARG A 123 -2.17 8.43 20.38
C ARG A 123 -3.08 9.59 20.70
N GLN A 124 -2.67 10.81 20.39
CA GLN A 124 -3.50 11.99 20.64
C GLN A 124 -4.84 11.91 19.92
N ARG A 125 -4.85 11.37 18.70
CA ARG A 125 -6.10 11.18 17.97
C ARG A 125 -7.00 10.20 18.68
N GLU A 126 -6.44 9.14 19.22
CA GLU A 126 -7.19 8.12 19.94
C GLU A 126 -7.79 8.69 21.24
N GLU A 127 -7.03 9.52 21.95
CA GLU A 127 -7.49 10.15 23.18
C GLU A 127 -8.62 11.14 22.94
N ASN A 128 -8.59 11.82 21.82
CA ASN A 128 -9.60 12.82 21.46
C ASN A 128 -10.79 12.19 20.73
N GLY A 129 -10.66 10.99 20.30
CA GLY A 129 -11.70 10.25 19.63
C GLY A 129 -12.57 9.54 20.63
#